data_9addbd9e383509b0bc2ffe99e3d0a575
#
_entry.id   9addbd9e383509b0bc2ffe99e3d0a575
#
_cell.length_a   1.000
_cell.length_b   1.000
_cell.length_c   1.000
_cell.angle_alpha   90.00
_cell.angle_beta   90.00
_cell.angle_gamma   90.00
#
_symmetry.space_group_name_H-M   'P 1'
#
loop_
_entity.id
_entity.type
_entity.pdbx_description
1 polymer ?
#
loop_
_entity_poly.entity_id
_entity_poly.type
_entity_poly.pdbx_seq_one_letter_code
_entity_poly.pdbx_strand_id
1 'polypeptide(L)'
;MSGEALFDKRDVRDVGGKRPLVSRGPHDPLVKKVAPHSPIILAYGGYRKTLSFGYACLIYHATTLFCKRNYDYKSDSLGKTTGQMVGAARSARQNIVEGSSRAGTSKETELRLYDVAKGSLEELAGDYEAFLIDAGVSPWSESDPRVAELAALKLDAFSAEGDQRHLHGEYILEMRRRFAPWLEAKDPIVAANSALVIINRASSLLHRQMLAIGETFVEEGGFTERLSKVRLEARDAKVSANSPRCPECGGPMRKQVARKGRNAGNPFWSCSSYPNCHGTRKWEG
;
A
#
# COMPACT_ATOMS: atom_id res chain seq x y z
N MET A 1 28.97 -27.21 -39.12
CA MET A 1 30.19 -26.43 -38.84
C MET A 1 29.91 -25.55 -37.68
N SER A 2 30.45 -25.93 -36.58
CA SER A 2 30.34 -25.38 -35.21
C SER A 2 31.05 -24.04 -35.08
N GLY A 3 30.46 -23.14 -34.33
CA GLY A 3 31.06 -21.89 -33.91
C GLY A 3 30.63 -21.58 -32.45
N GLU A 4 31.30 -22.26 -31.51
CA GLU A 4 31.28 -21.91 -30.10
C GLU A 4 32.09 -20.62 -29.89
N ALA A 5 31.48 -19.57 -29.32
CA ALA A 5 32.20 -18.39 -28.83
C ALA A 5 32.54 -18.61 -27.35
N LEU A 6 33.81 -18.87 -27.07
CA LEU A 6 34.43 -18.87 -25.76
C LEU A 6 34.28 -17.49 -25.09
N PHE A 7 33.68 -17.45 -23.90
CA PHE A 7 33.81 -16.34 -22.96
C PHE A 7 35.08 -16.55 -22.12
N ASP A 8 36.07 -15.68 -22.31
CA ASP A 8 37.33 -15.67 -21.58
C ASP A 8 37.12 -15.18 -20.13
N LYS A 9 37.48 -16.05 -19.19
CA LYS A 9 37.53 -15.76 -17.75
C LYS A 9 38.90 -15.19 -17.41
N ARG A 10 39.09 -13.88 -17.50
CA ARG A 10 40.23 -13.20 -16.82
C ARG A 10 39.91 -11.72 -16.61
N ASP A 11 40.07 -11.31 -15.39
CA ASP A 11 40.10 -9.95 -14.77
C ASP A 11 38.86 -9.52 -14.00
N VAL A 12 38.70 -10.14 -12.83
CA VAL A 12 38.06 -9.47 -11.70
C VAL A 12 39.16 -9.17 -10.69
N ARG A 13 39.68 -7.94 -10.71
CA ARG A 13 40.56 -7.44 -9.66
C ARG A 13 39.75 -7.20 -8.41
N ASP A 14 40.17 -7.89 -7.38
CA ASP A 14 39.74 -7.72 -6.00
C ASP A 14 40.04 -6.30 -5.52
N VAL A 15 39.02 -5.48 -5.22
CA VAL A 15 39.17 -4.16 -4.63
C VAL A 15 38.27 -4.05 -3.41
N GLY A 16 38.88 -4.14 -2.25
CA GLY A 16 38.38 -3.52 -1.03
C GLY A 16 37.55 -4.37 -0.11
N GLY A 17 38.19 -4.81 0.98
CA GLY A 17 37.58 -5.51 2.10
C GLY A 17 36.31 -4.86 2.63
N LYS A 18 35.18 -5.46 2.38
CA LYS A 18 33.93 -5.18 3.08
C LYS A 18 34.06 -5.81 4.48
N ARG A 19 34.11 -4.96 5.51
CA ARG A 19 33.88 -5.41 6.89
C ARG A 19 32.55 -6.16 6.92
N PRO A 20 32.46 -7.34 7.52
CA PRO A 20 31.21 -8.05 7.65
C PRO A 20 30.24 -7.20 8.45
N LEU A 21 29.03 -7.02 7.91
CA LEU A 21 27.88 -6.51 8.67
C LEU A 21 27.64 -7.51 9.79
N VAL A 22 28.09 -7.15 10.99
CA VAL A 22 27.76 -7.89 12.22
C VAL A 22 26.25 -7.80 12.39
N SER A 23 25.57 -8.90 12.14
CA SER A 23 24.16 -9.05 12.51
C SER A 23 24.10 -8.97 14.04
N ARG A 24 23.67 -7.84 14.57
CA ARG A 24 23.40 -7.71 16.01
C ARG A 24 22.21 -8.62 16.33
N GLY A 25 22.50 -9.66 17.06
CA GLY A 25 21.50 -10.60 17.55
C GLY A 25 20.52 -9.93 18.55
N PRO A 26 19.42 -10.61 18.94
CA PRO A 26 18.34 -10.06 19.77
C PRO A 26 18.73 -9.75 21.23
N HIS A 27 19.99 -9.77 21.60
CA HIS A 27 20.52 -9.53 22.97
C HIS A 27 21.49 -8.35 23.05
N ASP A 28 21.27 -7.25 22.31
CA ASP A 28 22.01 -6.02 22.56
C ASP A 28 21.48 -5.38 23.86
N PRO A 29 22.29 -5.31 24.94
CA PRO A 29 21.87 -4.78 26.26
C PRO A 29 21.55 -3.28 26.22
N LEU A 30 21.82 -2.59 25.12
CA LEU A 30 21.46 -1.18 24.92
C LEU A 30 20.04 -0.98 24.39
N VAL A 31 19.35 -2.02 23.96
CA VAL A 31 17.93 -1.96 23.65
C VAL A 31 17.16 -2.01 24.97
N LYS A 32 16.97 -0.87 25.62
CA LYS A 32 15.97 -0.75 26.69
C LYS A 32 14.65 -1.26 26.13
N LYS A 33 14.07 -2.31 26.75
CA LYS A 33 12.72 -2.79 26.46
C LYS A 33 11.77 -1.60 26.63
N VAL A 34 11.46 -0.92 25.56
CA VAL A 34 10.35 0.03 25.50
C VAL A 34 9.11 -0.82 25.68
N ALA A 35 8.24 -0.46 26.63
CA ALA A 35 6.93 -1.10 26.78
C ALA A 35 6.24 -1.18 25.41
N PRO A 36 5.42 -2.22 25.14
CA PRO A 36 4.78 -2.38 23.84
C PRO A 36 3.80 -1.22 23.61
N HIS A 37 4.31 -0.12 23.06
CA HIS A 37 3.46 0.91 22.49
C HIS A 37 2.84 0.34 21.22
N SER A 38 1.58 0.65 20.97
CA SER A 38 0.95 0.37 19.69
C SER A 38 1.90 0.79 18.55
N PRO A 39 2.12 -0.05 17.53
CA PRO A 39 3.10 0.25 16.50
C PRO A 39 2.76 1.58 15.83
N ILE A 40 3.69 2.54 15.84
CA ILE A 40 3.52 3.85 15.21
C ILE A 40 3.30 3.67 13.70
N ILE A 41 4.08 2.77 13.10
CA ILE A 41 3.97 2.39 11.69
C ILE A 41 3.24 1.06 11.64
N LEU A 42 2.05 1.06 11.02
CA LEU A 42 1.27 -0.15 10.80
C LEU A 42 1.91 -1.03 9.72
N ALA A 43 1.55 -2.30 9.69
CA ALA A 43 1.94 -3.19 8.60
C ALA A 43 1.47 -2.63 7.26
N TYR A 44 2.33 -2.68 6.25
CA TYR A 44 2.09 -2.14 4.91
C TYR A 44 2.60 -3.11 3.83
N GLY A 45 2.24 -2.84 2.56
CA GLY A 45 2.80 -3.58 1.43
C GLY A 45 2.08 -4.88 1.09
N GLY A 46 0.87 -5.10 1.61
CA GLY A 46 0.06 -6.30 1.33
C GLY A 46 -0.60 -6.34 -0.05
N TYR A 47 -0.25 -5.45 -0.99
CA TYR A 47 -0.90 -5.29 -2.29
C TYR A 47 -1.03 -6.59 -3.11
N ARG A 48 -0.05 -7.51 -3.02
CA ARG A 48 -0.12 -8.80 -3.73
C ARG A 48 -1.32 -9.65 -3.34
N LYS A 49 -1.85 -9.47 -2.13
CA LYS A 49 -3.03 -10.18 -1.62
C LYS A 49 -4.34 -9.55 -2.09
N THR A 50 -4.30 -8.36 -2.69
CA THR A 50 -5.51 -7.68 -3.16
C THR A 50 -5.92 -8.14 -4.55
N LEU A 51 -7.20 -8.41 -4.73
CA LEU A 51 -7.75 -8.78 -6.05
C LEU A 51 -7.59 -7.66 -7.06
N SER A 52 -7.70 -6.39 -6.63
CA SER A 52 -7.49 -5.21 -7.48
C SER A 52 -6.11 -5.22 -8.14
N PHE A 53 -5.06 -5.56 -7.39
CA PHE A 53 -3.71 -5.69 -7.94
C PHE A 53 -3.58 -6.88 -8.90
N GLY A 54 -4.18 -8.02 -8.57
CA GLY A 54 -4.20 -9.19 -9.45
C GLY A 54 -4.83 -8.86 -10.81
N TYR A 55 -6.00 -8.21 -10.82
CA TYR A 55 -6.63 -7.75 -12.07
C TYR A 55 -5.80 -6.69 -12.79
N ALA A 56 -5.19 -5.74 -12.10
CA ALA A 56 -4.30 -4.75 -12.71
C ALA A 56 -3.08 -5.41 -13.40
N CYS A 57 -2.55 -6.50 -12.84
CA CYS A 57 -1.50 -7.28 -13.49
C CYS A 57 -2.01 -7.96 -14.78
N LEU A 58 -3.20 -8.57 -14.76
CA LEU A 58 -3.81 -9.17 -15.96
C LEU A 58 -4.06 -8.12 -17.05
N ILE A 59 -4.64 -6.98 -16.69
CA ILE A 59 -4.91 -5.86 -17.59
C ILE A 59 -3.60 -5.38 -18.25
N TYR A 60 -2.53 -5.19 -17.47
CA TYR A 60 -1.24 -4.76 -18.01
C TYR A 60 -0.69 -5.74 -19.04
N HIS A 61 -0.71 -7.04 -18.77
CA HIS A 61 -0.21 -8.06 -19.70
C HIS A 61 -1.11 -8.19 -20.94
N ALA A 62 -2.43 -8.15 -20.75
CA ALA A 62 -3.42 -8.19 -21.84
C ALA A 62 -3.25 -6.98 -22.77
N THR A 63 -3.17 -5.76 -22.21
CA THR A 63 -2.98 -4.53 -22.97
C THR A 63 -1.66 -4.54 -23.74
N THR A 64 -0.57 -4.97 -23.11
CA THR A 64 0.73 -5.09 -23.79
C THR A 64 0.67 -6.05 -24.99
N LEU A 65 -0.03 -7.18 -24.84
CA LEU A 65 -0.21 -8.15 -25.93
C LEU A 65 -1.16 -7.61 -27.00
N PHE A 66 -2.26 -7.00 -26.59
CA PHE A 66 -3.25 -6.37 -27.48
C PHE A 66 -2.58 -5.34 -28.37
N CYS A 67 -1.82 -4.40 -27.80
CA CYS A 67 -1.11 -3.38 -28.56
C CYS A 67 -0.09 -3.99 -29.53
N LYS A 68 0.67 -4.99 -29.12
CA LYS A 68 1.64 -5.68 -30.02
C LYS A 68 0.99 -6.38 -31.21
N ARG A 69 -0.27 -6.81 -31.10
CA ARG A 69 -0.98 -7.55 -32.15
C ARG A 69 -1.76 -6.65 -33.09
N ASN A 70 -2.28 -5.52 -32.57
CA ASN A 70 -3.28 -4.72 -33.27
C ASN A 70 -2.78 -3.34 -33.72
N TYR A 71 -1.65 -2.88 -33.21
CA TYR A 71 -1.03 -1.63 -33.63
C TYR A 71 0.33 -1.90 -34.26
N ASP A 72 0.53 -1.39 -35.48
CA ASP A 72 1.78 -1.45 -36.23
C ASP A 72 2.26 -0.01 -36.57
N TYR A 73 3.38 0.09 -37.29
CA TYR A 73 3.93 1.39 -37.70
C TYR A 73 2.99 2.19 -38.62
N LYS A 74 2.06 1.54 -39.31
CA LYS A 74 1.10 2.22 -40.19
C LYS A 74 -0.07 2.81 -39.41
N SER A 75 -0.60 2.03 -38.46
CA SER A 75 -1.74 2.44 -37.63
C SER A 75 -1.33 3.35 -36.47
N ASP A 76 -0.11 3.19 -35.94
CA ASP A 76 0.42 3.97 -34.81
C ASP A 76 1.89 4.35 -35.04
N SER A 77 2.14 5.14 -36.10
CA SER A 77 3.49 5.46 -36.59
C SER A 77 4.39 6.16 -35.55
N LEU A 78 3.80 6.86 -34.60
CA LEU A 78 4.50 7.54 -33.50
C LEU A 78 4.50 6.75 -32.20
N GLY A 79 3.88 5.56 -32.17
CA GLY A 79 3.75 4.73 -30.97
C GLY A 79 2.96 5.41 -29.84
N LYS A 80 2.16 6.43 -30.14
CA LYS A 80 1.46 7.24 -29.13
C LYS A 80 0.34 6.45 -28.49
N THR A 81 -0.53 5.83 -29.28
CA THR A 81 -1.67 5.04 -28.77
C THR A 81 -1.16 3.86 -27.96
N THR A 82 -0.22 3.09 -28.50
CA THR A 82 0.44 2.01 -27.76
C THR A 82 1.09 2.49 -26.47
N GLY A 83 1.79 3.63 -26.53
CA GLY A 83 2.46 4.21 -25.37
C GLY A 83 1.45 4.63 -24.28
N GLN A 84 0.32 5.24 -24.67
CA GLN A 84 -0.73 5.67 -23.74
C GLN A 84 -1.43 4.47 -23.11
N MET A 85 -1.92 3.51 -23.90
CA MET A 85 -2.60 2.31 -23.40
C MET A 85 -1.71 1.50 -22.43
N VAL A 86 -0.49 1.17 -22.83
CA VAL A 86 0.45 0.43 -21.98
C VAL A 86 0.89 1.27 -20.77
N GLY A 87 1.02 2.59 -20.97
CA GLY A 87 1.33 3.56 -19.91
C GLY A 87 0.23 3.63 -18.86
N ALA A 88 -1.03 3.73 -19.25
CA ALA A 88 -2.20 3.75 -18.37
C ALA A 88 -2.33 2.43 -17.58
N ALA A 89 -2.23 1.28 -18.27
CA ALA A 89 -2.24 -0.03 -17.60
C ALA A 89 -1.09 -0.19 -16.59
N ARG A 90 0.11 0.29 -16.93
CA ARG A 90 1.26 0.30 -16.03
C ARG A 90 1.04 1.25 -14.85
N SER A 91 0.53 2.46 -15.09
CA SER A 91 0.25 3.47 -14.08
C SER A 91 -0.74 2.94 -13.05
N ALA A 92 -1.86 2.36 -13.47
CA ALA A 92 -2.84 1.76 -12.59
C ALA A 92 -2.19 0.74 -11.64
N ARG A 93 -1.43 -0.21 -12.19
CA ARG A 93 -0.73 -1.21 -11.40
C ARG A 93 0.29 -0.62 -10.42
N GLN A 94 1.08 0.37 -10.85
CA GLN A 94 2.13 0.97 -10.01
C GLN A 94 1.54 1.82 -8.88
N ASN A 95 0.47 2.56 -9.13
CA ASN A 95 -0.19 3.36 -8.11
C ASN A 95 -0.84 2.49 -7.02
N ILE A 96 -1.33 1.28 -7.34
CA ILE A 96 -1.78 0.31 -6.33
C ILE A 96 -0.60 -0.12 -5.43
N VAL A 97 0.56 -0.41 -6.00
CA VAL A 97 1.77 -0.77 -5.24
C VAL A 97 2.21 0.36 -4.34
N GLU A 98 2.28 1.58 -4.88
CA GLU A 98 2.73 2.74 -4.15
C GLU A 98 1.73 3.11 -3.04
N GLY A 99 0.43 3.13 -3.31
CA GLY A 99 -0.62 3.37 -2.31
C GLY A 99 -0.50 2.40 -1.14
N SER A 100 -0.41 1.10 -1.44
CA SER A 100 -0.22 0.08 -0.41
C SER A 100 1.08 0.26 0.39
N SER A 101 2.14 0.77 -0.22
CA SER A 101 3.39 1.06 0.49
C SER A 101 3.28 2.26 1.44
N ARG A 102 2.35 3.18 1.18
CA ARG A 102 2.07 4.36 2.02
C ARG A 102 1.05 4.09 3.14
N ALA A 103 0.34 2.98 3.07
CA ALA A 103 -0.73 2.61 4.02
C ALA A 103 -0.33 2.73 5.50
N GLY A 104 0.91 2.42 5.84
CA GLY A 104 1.44 2.51 7.21
C GLY A 104 1.66 3.92 7.73
N THR A 105 1.86 4.91 6.85
CA THR A 105 2.27 6.27 7.20
C THR A 105 1.28 7.37 6.81
N SER A 106 0.48 7.16 5.76
CA SER A 106 -0.49 8.16 5.30
C SER A 106 -1.66 7.52 4.58
N LYS A 107 -2.81 7.44 5.24
CA LYS A 107 -4.06 6.98 4.64
C LYS A 107 -4.55 7.92 3.52
N GLU A 108 -4.32 9.21 3.67
CA GLU A 108 -4.65 10.18 2.63
C GLU A 108 -3.86 9.93 1.34
N THR A 109 -2.54 9.70 1.46
CA THR A 109 -1.70 9.39 0.29
C THR A 109 -2.08 8.04 -0.33
N GLU A 110 -2.40 7.04 0.49
CA GLU A 110 -2.90 5.74 0.02
C GLU A 110 -4.17 5.92 -0.82
N LEU A 111 -5.16 6.66 -0.32
CA LEU A 111 -6.41 6.95 -1.03
C LEU A 111 -6.18 7.70 -2.34
N ARG A 112 -5.35 8.74 -2.32
CA ARG A 112 -5.02 9.53 -3.53
C ARG A 112 -4.37 8.67 -4.62
N LEU A 113 -3.46 7.76 -4.24
CA LEU A 113 -2.79 6.88 -5.21
C LEU A 113 -3.75 5.83 -5.79
N TYR A 114 -4.70 5.33 -4.99
CA TYR A 114 -5.74 4.44 -5.51
C TYR A 114 -6.72 5.17 -6.43
N ASP A 115 -7.02 6.44 -6.17
CA ASP A 115 -7.82 7.28 -7.06
C ASP A 115 -7.11 7.51 -8.40
N VAL A 116 -5.80 7.81 -8.38
CA VAL A 116 -4.97 7.89 -9.60
C VAL A 116 -4.93 6.56 -10.36
N ALA A 117 -4.86 5.42 -9.63
CA ALA A 117 -4.93 4.10 -10.25
C ALA A 117 -6.27 3.87 -10.96
N LYS A 118 -7.37 4.29 -10.34
CA LYS A 118 -8.71 4.23 -10.93
C LYS A 118 -8.82 5.13 -12.16
N GLY A 119 -8.33 6.38 -12.08
CA GLY A 119 -8.29 7.29 -13.24
C GLY A 119 -7.53 6.69 -14.42
N SER A 120 -6.38 6.06 -14.16
CA SER A 120 -5.60 5.37 -15.21
C SER A 120 -6.35 4.17 -15.83
N LEU A 121 -7.20 3.47 -15.08
CA LEU A 121 -8.06 2.42 -15.61
C LEU A 121 -9.18 2.98 -16.49
N GLU A 122 -9.76 4.11 -16.12
CA GLU A 122 -10.79 4.80 -16.91
C GLU A 122 -10.22 5.33 -18.23
N GLU A 123 -9.01 5.92 -18.21
CA GLU A 123 -8.29 6.33 -19.44
C GLU A 123 -8.09 5.13 -20.37
N LEU A 124 -7.62 4.01 -19.85
CA LEU A 124 -7.43 2.79 -20.61
C LEU A 124 -8.74 2.22 -21.15
N ALA A 125 -9.84 2.31 -20.40
CA ALA A 125 -11.16 1.91 -20.89
C ALA A 125 -11.57 2.73 -22.09
N GLY A 126 -11.39 4.06 -22.03
CA GLY A 126 -11.64 4.97 -23.15
C GLY A 126 -10.85 4.61 -24.42
N ASP A 127 -9.59 4.21 -24.29
CA ASP A 127 -8.78 3.76 -25.42
C ASP A 127 -9.33 2.47 -26.06
N TYR A 128 -9.79 1.50 -25.26
CA TYR A 128 -10.44 0.28 -25.78
C TYR A 128 -11.80 0.56 -26.41
N GLU A 129 -12.59 1.48 -25.85
CA GLU A 129 -13.85 1.94 -26.45
C GLU A 129 -13.60 2.60 -27.80
N ALA A 130 -12.62 3.50 -27.89
CA ALA A 130 -12.23 4.13 -29.14
C ALA A 130 -11.83 3.10 -30.20
N PHE A 131 -11.02 2.09 -29.83
CA PHE A 131 -10.66 1.00 -30.74
C PHE A 131 -11.89 0.25 -31.28
N LEU A 132 -12.88 -0.06 -30.43
CA LEU A 132 -14.11 -0.74 -30.87
C LEU A 132 -14.95 0.13 -31.80
N ILE A 133 -15.08 1.43 -31.49
CA ILE A 133 -15.82 2.40 -32.32
C ILE A 133 -15.16 2.55 -33.70
N ASP A 134 -13.83 2.67 -33.74
CA ASP A 134 -13.06 2.73 -34.99
C ASP A 134 -13.18 1.47 -35.82
N ALA A 135 -13.38 0.31 -35.16
CA ALA A 135 -13.70 -0.95 -35.84
C ALA A 135 -15.18 -1.09 -36.26
N GLY A 136 -16.03 -0.06 -36.02
CA GLY A 136 -17.44 -0.05 -36.34
C GLY A 136 -18.30 -0.93 -35.43
N VAL A 137 -17.84 -1.22 -34.21
CA VAL A 137 -18.51 -2.11 -33.25
C VAL A 137 -18.75 -1.38 -31.94
N SER A 138 -19.95 -1.47 -31.38
CA SER A 138 -20.20 -0.99 -30.02
C SER A 138 -19.64 -1.95 -28.98
N PRO A 139 -19.23 -1.45 -27.81
CA PRO A 139 -18.93 -2.30 -26.65
C PRO A 139 -20.08 -3.25 -26.31
N TRP A 140 -19.76 -4.39 -25.73
CA TRP A 140 -20.80 -5.34 -25.27
C TRP A 140 -21.71 -4.68 -24.24
N SER A 141 -23.02 -4.86 -24.42
CA SER A 141 -23.99 -4.43 -23.41
C SER A 141 -23.90 -5.29 -22.16
N GLU A 142 -24.37 -4.78 -21.03
CA GLU A 142 -24.43 -5.54 -19.77
C GLU A 142 -25.23 -6.84 -19.88
N SER A 143 -26.18 -6.91 -20.82
CA SER A 143 -27.02 -8.08 -21.10
C SER A 143 -26.36 -9.09 -22.06
N ASP A 144 -25.19 -8.80 -22.61
CA ASP A 144 -24.46 -9.73 -23.47
C ASP A 144 -24.07 -10.99 -22.67
N PRO A 145 -24.38 -12.20 -23.10
CA PRO A 145 -24.08 -13.42 -22.37
C PRO A 145 -22.57 -13.60 -22.11
N ARG A 146 -21.71 -13.09 -22.99
CA ARG A 146 -20.26 -13.13 -22.85
C ARG A 146 -19.77 -12.31 -21.65
N VAL A 147 -20.46 -11.22 -21.31
CA VAL A 147 -20.17 -10.44 -20.09
C VAL A 147 -20.44 -11.29 -18.84
N ALA A 148 -21.55 -12.02 -18.80
CA ALA A 148 -21.87 -12.91 -17.69
C ALA A 148 -20.89 -14.08 -17.57
N GLU A 149 -20.51 -14.70 -18.69
CA GLU A 149 -19.50 -15.77 -18.73
C GLU A 149 -18.15 -15.31 -18.20
N LEU A 150 -17.66 -14.17 -18.69
CA LEU A 150 -16.40 -13.59 -18.20
C LEU A 150 -16.52 -13.13 -16.74
N ALA A 151 -17.70 -12.62 -16.34
CA ALA A 151 -17.98 -12.25 -14.96
C ALA A 151 -17.95 -13.45 -13.99
N ALA A 152 -18.27 -14.64 -14.46
CA ALA A 152 -18.18 -15.87 -13.66
C ALA A 152 -16.73 -16.29 -13.38
N LEU A 153 -15.79 -15.95 -14.27
CA LEU A 153 -14.36 -16.16 -14.03
C LEU A 153 -13.86 -15.17 -12.98
N LYS A 154 -13.41 -15.67 -11.84
CA LYS A 154 -12.90 -14.85 -10.74
C LYS A 154 -11.43 -15.16 -10.49
N LEU A 155 -10.66 -14.15 -10.07
CA LEU A 155 -9.35 -14.40 -9.47
C LEU A 155 -9.54 -15.06 -8.10
N ASP A 156 -8.70 -16.03 -7.82
CA ASP A 156 -8.53 -16.54 -6.48
C ASP A 156 -7.72 -15.53 -5.65
N ALA A 157 -7.97 -15.43 -4.35
CA ALA A 157 -7.16 -14.58 -3.50
C ALA A 157 -5.75 -15.16 -3.39
N PHE A 158 -4.74 -14.34 -3.70
CA PHE A 158 -3.36 -14.75 -3.49
C PHE A 158 -3.05 -14.85 -1.99
N SER A 159 -2.67 -16.03 -1.55
CA SER A 159 -2.22 -16.28 -0.19
C SER A 159 -1.09 -17.31 -0.23
N ALA A 160 0.12 -16.86 0.02
CA ALA A 160 1.28 -17.73 0.07
C ALA A 160 2.25 -17.24 1.17
N GLU A 161 2.95 -18.19 1.78
CA GLU A 161 4.07 -17.94 2.68
C GLU A 161 5.38 -18.27 1.96
N GLY A 162 6.46 -17.57 2.30
CA GLY A 162 7.77 -17.77 1.69
C GLY A 162 8.15 -16.69 0.66
N ASP A 163 8.74 -17.07 -0.48
CA ASP A 163 9.16 -16.13 -1.52
C ASP A 163 7.96 -15.52 -2.25
N GLN A 164 7.44 -14.44 -1.67
CA GLN A 164 6.27 -13.72 -2.17
C GLN A 164 6.42 -13.25 -3.63
N ARG A 165 7.64 -12.99 -4.09
CA ARG A 165 7.86 -12.50 -5.46
C ARG A 165 7.73 -13.64 -6.46
N HIS A 166 8.35 -14.77 -6.19
CA HIS A 166 8.28 -15.95 -7.03
C HIS A 166 6.85 -16.50 -7.06
N LEU A 167 6.27 -16.79 -5.90
CA LEU A 167 4.93 -17.36 -5.78
C LEU A 167 3.84 -16.49 -6.40
N HIS A 168 3.94 -15.17 -6.26
CA HIS A 168 3.01 -14.26 -6.93
C HIS A 168 3.22 -14.26 -8.45
N GLY A 169 4.43 -14.44 -8.93
CA GLY A 169 4.72 -14.62 -10.36
C GLY A 169 4.00 -15.85 -10.92
N GLU A 170 4.11 -17.01 -10.26
CA GLU A 170 3.41 -18.22 -10.63
C GLU A 170 1.89 -18.06 -10.60
N TYR A 171 1.36 -17.44 -9.56
CA TYR A 171 -0.06 -17.09 -9.45
C TYR A 171 -0.55 -16.26 -10.64
N ILE A 172 0.17 -15.20 -11.02
CA ILE A 172 -0.23 -14.37 -12.18
C ILE A 172 -0.14 -15.16 -13.49
N LEU A 173 0.86 -16.02 -13.66
CA LEU A 173 0.96 -16.89 -14.85
C LEU A 173 -0.24 -17.84 -14.95
N GLU A 174 -0.67 -18.42 -13.84
CA GLU A 174 -1.84 -19.30 -13.81
C GLU A 174 -3.12 -18.53 -14.13
N MET A 175 -3.31 -17.36 -13.50
CA MET A 175 -4.47 -16.53 -13.76
C MET A 175 -4.51 -16.06 -15.23
N ARG A 176 -3.36 -15.71 -15.81
CA ARG A 176 -3.27 -15.41 -17.25
C ARG A 176 -3.77 -16.55 -18.12
N ARG A 177 -3.38 -17.80 -17.84
CA ARG A 177 -3.86 -18.97 -18.62
C ARG A 177 -5.38 -19.11 -18.55
N ARG A 178 -5.98 -18.90 -17.35
CA ARG A 178 -7.45 -18.96 -17.18
C ARG A 178 -8.19 -17.89 -17.98
N PHE A 179 -7.64 -16.68 -18.02
CA PHE A 179 -8.25 -15.53 -18.71
C PHE A 179 -7.83 -15.41 -20.19
N ALA A 180 -6.85 -16.20 -20.65
CA ALA A 180 -6.32 -16.12 -22.01
C ALA A 180 -7.38 -16.30 -23.11
N PRO A 181 -8.38 -17.20 -23.02
CA PRO A 181 -9.42 -17.31 -24.04
C PRO A 181 -10.16 -15.99 -24.30
N TRP A 182 -10.20 -15.09 -23.33
CA TRP A 182 -10.87 -13.80 -23.37
C TRP A 182 -9.88 -12.66 -23.64
N LEU A 183 -8.94 -12.44 -22.73
CA LEU A 183 -8.02 -11.30 -22.76
C LEU A 183 -6.92 -11.42 -23.81
N GLU A 184 -6.59 -12.63 -24.25
CA GLU A 184 -5.61 -12.92 -25.27
C GLU A 184 -6.24 -13.53 -26.53
N ALA A 185 -7.56 -13.32 -26.70
CA ALA A 185 -8.31 -13.78 -27.88
C ALA A 185 -7.62 -13.33 -29.18
N LYS A 186 -7.72 -14.16 -30.22
CA LYS A 186 -7.19 -13.80 -31.56
C LYS A 186 -8.03 -12.70 -32.22
N ASP A 187 -9.35 -12.72 -31.96
CA ASP A 187 -10.26 -11.69 -32.39
C ASP A 187 -10.06 -10.45 -31.51
N PRO A 188 -9.61 -9.32 -32.08
CA PRO A 188 -9.35 -8.10 -31.32
C PRO A 188 -10.64 -7.50 -30.72
N ILE A 189 -11.79 -7.72 -31.33
CA ILE A 189 -13.08 -7.26 -30.78
C ILE A 189 -13.41 -7.99 -29.48
N VAL A 190 -13.18 -9.29 -29.44
CA VAL A 190 -13.36 -10.09 -28.21
C VAL A 190 -12.36 -9.66 -27.15
N ALA A 191 -11.10 -9.50 -27.52
CA ALA A 191 -10.05 -9.08 -26.58
C ALA A 191 -10.32 -7.70 -25.98
N ALA A 192 -10.70 -6.71 -26.79
CA ALA A 192 -11.01 -5.35 -26.35
C ALA A 192 -12.21 -5.30 -25.40
N ASN A 193 -13.32 -5.95 -25.77
CA ASN A 193 -14.50 -6.04 -24.91
C ASN A 193 -14.20 -6.76 -23.59
N SER A 194 -13.42 -7.84 -23.65
CA SER A 194 -13.01 -8.57 -22.46
C SER A 194 -12.15 -7.70 -21.54
N ALA A 195 -11.26 -6.88 -22.10
CA ALA A 195 -10.48 -5.91 -21.34
C ALA A 195 -11.37 -4.91 -20.61
N LEU A 196 -12.41 -4.36 -21.28
CA LEU A 196 -13.38 -3.45 -20.66
C LEU A 196 -14.09 -4.09 -19.47
N VAL A 197 -14.58 -5.33 -19.59
CA VAL A 197 -15.22 -6.05 -18.48
C VAL A 197 -14.27 -6.21 -17.28
N ILE A 198 -13.02 -6.53 -17.53
CA ILE A 198 -12.01 -6.73 -16.46
C ILE A 198 -11.56 -5.40 -15.86
N ILE A 199 -11.45 -4.35 -16.66
CA ILE A 199 -11.15 -2.97 -16.18
C ILE A 199 -12.26 -2.50 -15.23
N ASN A 200 -13.53 -2.63 -15.63
CA ASN A 200 -14.68 -2.26 -14.78
C ASN A 200 -14.68 -3.02 -13.46
N ARG A 201 -14.30 -4.30 -13.47
CA ARG A 201 -14.15 -5.11 -12.25
C ARG A 201 -13.02 -4.59 -11.36
N ALA A 202 -11.85 -4.28 -11.94
CA ALA A 202 -10.72 -3.75 -11.19
C ALA A 202 -11.06 -2.39 -10.56
N SER A 203 -11.70 -1.48 -11.30
CA SER A 203 -12.16 -0.18 -10.83
C SER A 203 -13.16 -0.31 -9.68
N SER A 204 -14.14 -1.24 -9.79
CA SER A 204 -15.11 -1.51 -8.73
C SER A 204 -14.47 -2.08 -7.46
N LEU A 205 -13.45 -2.92 -7.60
CA LEU A 205 -12.68 -3.45 -6.47
C LEU A 205 -11.86 -2.36 -5.79
N LEU A 206 -11.18 -1.51 -6.56
CA LEU A 206 -10.45 -0.35 -6.03
C LEU A 206 -11.39 0.60 -5.30
N HIS A 207 -12.53 0.92 -5.86
CA HIS A 207 -13.51 1.79 -5.22
C HIS A 207 -13.96 1.25 -3.85
N ARG A 208 -14.30 -0.04 -3.77
CA ARG A 208 -14.65 -0.69 -2.48
C ARG A 208 -13.49 -0.69 -1.50
N GLN A 209 -12.27 -0.87 -1.97
CA GLN A 209 -11.07 -0.82 -1.14
C GLN A 209 -10.85 0.60 -0.59
N MET A 210 -11.09 1.64 -1.39
CA MET A 210 -10.99 3.04 -0.96
C MET A 210 -12.05 3.37 0.12
N LEU A 211 -13.28 2.90 -0.05
CA LEU A 211 -14.33 3.08 0.96
C LEU A 211 -13.93 2.46 2.30
N ALA A 212 -13.46 1.21 2.30
CA ALA A 212 -13.02 0.52 3.51
C ALA A 212 -11.83 1.23 4.21
N ILE A 213 -10.91 1.80 3.43
CA ILE A 213 -9.80 2.61 3.98
C ILE A 213 -10.33 3.90 4.61
N GLY A 214 -11.31 4.56 3.98
CA GLY A 214 -11.97 5.74 4.51
C GLY A 214 -12.67 5.48 5.85
N GLU A 215 -13.41 4.39 5.95
CA GLU A 215 -14.06 3.95 7.20
C GLU A 215 -13.01 3.69 8.29
N THR A 216 -11.97 2.94 7.99
CA THR A 216 -10.87 2.67 8.95
C THR A 216 -10.19 3.98 9.41
N PHE A 217 -10.02 4.96 8.50
CA PHE A 217 -9.44 6.25 8.86
C PHE A 217 -10.31 7.03 9.85
N VAL A 218 -11.63 7.01 9.67
CA VAL A 218 -12.58 7.67 10.58
C VAL A 218 -12.56 7.01 11.97
N GLU A 219 -12.48 5.68 12.02
CA GLU A 219 -12.52 4.95 13.30
C GLU A 219 -11.19 4.98 14.06
N GLU A 220 -10.06 4.79 13.39
CA GLU A 220 -8.74 4.61 14.02
C GLU A 220 -7.87 5.87 14.00
N GLY A 221 -8.26 6.88 13.23
CA GLY A 221 -7.48 8.09 13.00
C GLY A 221 -6.26 7.88 12.09
N GLY A 222 -5.55 8.97 11.83
CA GLY A 222 -4.38 9.00 10.96
C GLY A 222 -3.06 8.74 11.68
N PHE A 223 -1.98 8.69 10.91
CA PHE A 223 -0.60 8.52 11.40
C PHE A 223 -0.20 9.64 12.37
N THR A 224 -0.53 10.89 12.07
CA THR A 224 -0.18 12.07 12.90
C THR A 224 -0.84 11.99 14.27
N GLU A 225 -2.08 11.53 14.33
CA GLU A 225 -2.83 11.36 15.57
C GLU A 225 -2.23 10.24 16.42
N ARG A 226 -1.91 9.09 15.81
CA ARG A 226 -1.21 7.99 16.51
C ARG A 226 0.16 8.43 17.02
N LEU A 227 0.94 9.16 16.21
CA LEU A 227 2.24 9.69 16.60
C LEU A 227 2.13 10.64 17.79
N SER A 228 1.14 11.54 17.78
CA SER A 228 0.87 12.48 18.86
C SER A 228 0.47 11.77 20.15
N LYS A 229 -0.42 10.77 20.04
CA LYS A 229 -0.86 9.94 21.17
C LYS A 229 0.31 9.21 21.82
N VAL A 230 1.12 8.47 21.05
CA VAL A 230 2.29 7.74 21.55
C VAL A 230 3.30 8.68 22.19
N ARG A 231 3.53 9.87 21.60
CA ARG A 231 4.43 10.88 22.16
C ARG A 231 3.93 11.42 23.49
N LEU A 232 2.63 11.70 23.62
CA LEU A 232 2.04 12.15 24.88
C LEU A 232 2.13 11.07 25.95
N GLU A 233 1.76 9.83 25.63
CA GLU A 233 1.88 8.68 26.54
C GLU A 233 3.32 8.46 27.02
N ALA A 234 4.31 8.53 26.12
CA ALA A 234 5.71 8.42 26.48
C ALA A 234 6.21 9.57 27.38
N ARG A 235 5.72 10.79 27.14
CA ARG A 235 6.01 11.95 28.00
C ARG A 235 5.40 11.77 29.38
N ASP A 236 4.15 11.37 29.44
CA ASP A 236 3.43 11.20 30.71
C ASP A 236 4.00 10.03 31.53
N ALA A 237 4.44 8.95 30.86
CA ALA A 237 5.15 7.86 31.50
C ALA A 237 6.51 8.32 32.11
N LYS A 238 7.27 9.17 31.39
CA LYS A 238 8.51 9.76 31.93
C LYS A 238 8.27 10.67 33.13
N VAL A 239 7.23 11.50 33.07
CA VAL A 239 6.82 12.37 34.19
C VAL A 239 6.42 11.52 35.38
N SER A 240 5.61 10.48 35.19
CA SER A 240 5.18 9.57 36.25
C SER A 240 6.33 8.79 36.88
N ALA A 241 7.30 8.35 36.07
CA ALA A 241 8.47 7.62 36.57
C ALA A 241 9.40 8.49 37.42
N ASN A 242 9.47 9.79 37.14
CA ASN A 242 10.34 10.76 37.84
C ASN A 242 9.57 11.58 38.90
N SER A 243 8.29 11.35 39.09
CA SER A 243 7.49 12.08 40.07
C SER A 243 7.45 11.35 41.43
N PRO A 244 7.42 12.06 42.54
CA PRO A 244 7.22 11.44 43.85
C PRO A 244 5.83 10.80 43.93
N ARG A 245 5.69 9.84 44.84
CA ARG A 245 4.40 9.21 45.12
C ARG A 245 3.54 10.10 46.03
N CYS A 246 2.26 10.17 45.72
CA CYS A 246 1.30 10.89 46.55
C CYS A 246 1.18 10.23 47.94
N PRO A 247 1.28 11.02 49.02
CA PRO A 247 1.20 10.47 50.38
C PRO A 247 -0.19 9.91 50.74
N GLU A 248 -1.25 10.34 50.02
CA GLU A 248 -2.63 9.91 50.32
C GLU A 248 -3.07 8.69 49.50
N CYS A 249 -2.78 8.65 48.20
CA CYS A 249 -3.28 7.59 47.31
C CYS A 249 -2.16 6.78 46.63
N GLY A 250 -0.89 7.09 46.85
CA GLY A 250 0.25 6.40 46.19
C GLY A 250 0.42 6.67 44.70
N GLY A 251 -0.48 7.44 44.08
CA GLY A 251 -0.43 7.78 42.67
C GLY A 251 0.71 8.73 42.31
N PRO A 252 0.98 8.98 41.00
CA PRO A 252 1.99 9.94 40.59
C PRO A 252 1.59 11.37 40.93
N MET A 253 2.57 12.23 41.12
CA MET A 253 2.35 13.65 41.39
C MET A 253 2.85 14.53 40.24
N ARG A 254 2.29 15.71 40.08
CA ARG A 254 2.68 16.70 39.08
C ARG A 254 3.13 18.01 39.72
N LYS A 255 4.15 18.64 39.16
CA LYS A 255 4.61 19.96 39.59
C LYS A 255 3.55 20.99 39.26
N GLN A 256 3.16 21.78 40.25
CA GLN A 256 2.25 22.91 40.15
C GLN A 256 2.89 24.14 40.78
N VAL A 257 2.41 25.34 40.43
CA VAL A 257 2.79 26.59 41.04
C VAL A 257 1.56 27.16 41.77
N ALA A 258 1.71 27.46 43.01
CA ALA A 258 0.62 28.01 43.82
C ALA A 258 0.21 29.38 43.28
N ARG A 259 -1.09 29.52 42.94
CA ARG A 259 -1.63 30.76 42.37
C ARG A 259 -2.17 31.76 43.38
N LYS A 260 -2.47 31.33 44.60
CA LYS A 260 -3.01 32.15 45.69
C LYS A 260 -2.49 31.73 47.04
N GLY A 261 -2.64 32.60 48.05
CA GLY A 261 -2.26 32.36 49.43
C GLY A 261 -0.79 32.66 49.74
N ARG A 262 -0.35 32.32 50.93
CA ARG A 262 1.00 32.62 51.48
C ARG A 262 2.15 32.05 50.64
N ASN A 263 1.91 31.01 49.85
CA ASN A 263 2.88 30.33 49.01
C ASN A 263 2.72 30.67 47.52
N ALA A 264 1.99 31.73 47.16
CA ALA A 264 1.82 32.14 45.76
C ALA A 264 3.19 32.30 45.07
N GLY A 265 3.34 31.74 43.85
CA GLY A 265 4.60 31.75 43.11
C GLY A 265 5.53 30.55 43.38
N ASN A 266 5.31 29.84 44.49
CA ASN A 266 6.20 28.69 44.84
C ASN A 266 5.70 27.41 44.19
N PRO A 267 6.67 26.56 43.68
CA PRO A 267 6.32 25.26 43.17
C PRO A 267 5.98 24.27 44.30
N PHE A 268 5.08 23.32 44.00
CA PHE A 268 4.74 22.20 44.89
C PHE A 268 4.33 20.99 44.05
N TRP A 269 4.31 19.80 44.65
CA TRP A 269 3.76 18.61 44.06
C TRP A 269 2.29 18.46 44.40
N SER A 270 1.43 18.28 43.42
CA SER A 270 0.00 18.00 43.54
C SER A 270 -0.29 16.61 42.96
N CYS A 271 -1.20 15.86 43.58
CA CYS A 271 -1.63 14.59 43.07
C CYS A 271 -2.20 14.72 41.65
N SER A 272 -1.84 13.80 40.73
CA SER A 272 -2.39 13.79 39.38
C SER A 272 -3.87 13.43 39.32
N SER A 273 -4.40 12.78 40.35
CA SER A 273 -5.82 12.42 40.50
C SER A 273 -6.69 13.54 41.05
N TYR A 274 -6.17 14.76 41.22
CA TYR A 274 -7.01 15.91 41.65
C TYR A 274 -8.15 16.13 40.62
N PRO A 275 -9.40 16.35 41.01
CA PRO A 275 -9.89 16.66 42.39
C PRO A 275 -10.21 15.42 43.27
N ASN A 276 -10.13 14.19 42.77
CA ASN A 276 -10.46 12.98 43.52
C ASN A 276 -9.49 12.69 44.69
N CYS A 277 -8.28 13.19 44.62
CA CYS A 277 -7.27 13.11 45.68
C CYS A 277 -6.59 14.48 45.85
N HIS A 278 -6.52 14.96 47.08
CA HIS A 278 -5.97 16.28 47.40
C HIS A 278 -4.52 16.23 47.88
N GLY A 279 -3.85 15.10 47.82
CA GLY A 279 -2.49 14.92 48.29
C GLY A 279 -1.51 15.91 47.67
N THR A 280 -0.69 16.55 48.52
CA THR A 280 0.34 17.50 48.14
C THR A 280 1.66 17.17 48.81
N ARG A 281 2.77 17.51 48.17
CA ARG A 281 4.15 17.48 48.79
C ARG A 281 4.88 18.76 48.45
N LYS A 282 5.80 19.12 49.35
CA LYS A 282 6.68 20.24 49.13
C LYS A 282 7.67 19.98 47.98
N TRP A 283 7.95 20.97 47.18
CA TRP A 283 8.97 20.89 46.15
C TRP A 283 10.33 21.02 46.79
N GLU A 284 11.19 20.02 46.62
CA GLU A 284 12.56 19.96 47.08
C GLU A 284 13.46 19.93 45.84
N GLY A 285 13.61 21.05 45.15
CA GLY A 285 14.46 21.12 43.96
C GLY A 285 15.09 22.48 43.77
#